data_dc6e02c70cc65acc94aedcf3dc660e28
#
_entry.id   dc6e02c70cc65acc94aedcf3dc660e28
#
_cell.length_a   1.000
_cell.length_b   1.000
_cell.length_c   1.000
_cell.angle_alpha   90.00
_cell.angle_beta   90.00
_cell.angle_gamma   90.00
#
_symmetry.space_group_name_H-M   'P 1'
#
loop_
_entity.id
_entity.type
_entity.pdbx_description
1 polymer ?
#
loop_
_entity_poly.entity_id
_entity_poly.type
_entity_poly.pdbx_seq_one_letter_code
_entity_poly.pdbx_strand_id
1 'polypeptide(L)'
;MAWFGARSFQTVDRIMNASNPVFAVQTRPLGQANTRLVLRHAIAEENRYLFQTWEYMQLILGIAFFSYLLFGTLEGKFSLALALALLLITAIQRFGLSTELGNIGKTLDYLPRDIAVAERAKFWLLHSAYLGAEALKFAVALVLLAVVLRKTRSVDPVNKFDMVDKANHRHVNW
;
A
#
# COMPACT_ATOMS: atom_id res chain seq x y z
N MET A 1 -4.26 5.53 2.03
CA MET A 1 -5.18 5.14 0.94
C MET A 1 -6.62 4.94 1.40
N ALA A 2 -6.95 4.13 2.42
CA ALA A 2 -8.33 3.91 2.87
C ALA A 2 -9.12 5.20 3.17
N TRP A 3 -8.49 6.21 3.77
CA TRP A 3 -9.10 7.51 4.04
C TRP A 3 -9.49 8.28 2.75
N PHE A 4 -8.66 8.21 1.71
CA PHE A 4 -8.97 8.82 0.41
C PHE A 4 -10.17 8.15 -0.24
N GLY A 5 -10.25 6.80 -0.23
CA GLY A 5 -11.38 6.07 -0.77
C GLY A 5 -12.71 6.43 -0.08
N ALA A 6 -12.72 6.53 1.25
CA ALA A 6 -13.90 6.95 1.99
C ALA A 6 -14.35 8.38 1.64
N ARG A 7 -13.41 9.32 1.47
CA ARG A 7 -13.70 10.71 1.07
C ARG A 7 -14.22 10.83 -0.36
N SER A 8 -13.72 10.00 -1.27
CA SER A 8 -14.15 10.02 -2.67
C SER A 8 -15.65 9.76 -2.81
N PHE A 9 -16.22 8.87 -1.99
CA PHE A 9 -17.67 8.62 -1.99
C PHE A 9 -18.50 9.78 -1.43
N GLN A 10 -17.95 10.60 -0.52
CA GLN A 10 -18.62 11.84 -0.07
C GLN A 10 -18.70 12.88 -1.19
N THR A 11 -17.80 12.81 -2.17
CA THR A 11 -17.83 13.70 -3.34
C THR A 11 -19.07 13.48 -4.20
N VAL A 12 -19.58 12.24 -4.28
CA VAL A 12 -20.87 11.97 -4.97
C VAL A 12 -22.00 12.77 -4.35
N ASP A 13 -22.13 12.70 -3.02
CA ASP A 13 -23.22 13.41 -2.32
C ASP A 13 -23.02 14.93 -2.45
N ARG A 14 -21.78 15.43 -2.49
CA ARG A 14 -21.47 16.84 -2.75
C ARG A 14 -21.88 17.26 -4.16
N ILE A 15 -21.56 16.47 -5.19
CA ILE A 15 -21.94 16.75 -6.59
C ILE A 15 -23.45 16.72 -6.74
N MET A 16 -24.13 15.73 -6.15
CA MET A 16 -25.59 15.60 -6.20
C MET A 16 -26.32 16.76 -5.51
N ASN A 17 -25.74 17.34 -4.46
CA ASN A 17 -26.31 18.46 -3.70
C ASN A 17 -25.82 19.82 -4.22
N ALA A 18 -24.88 19.87 -5.17
CA ALA A 18 -24.42 21.11 -5.77
C ALA A 18 -25.51 21.67 -6.69
N SER A 19 -25.82 22.97 -6.50
CA SER A 19 -26.80 23.71 -7.31
C SER A 19 -26.25 24.06 -8.70
N ASN A 20 -25.85 23.03 -9.48
CA ASN A 20 -25.38 23.23 -10.85
C ASN A 20 -26.52 22.97 -11.83
N PRO A 21 -27.10 24.06 -12.48
CA PRO A 21 -28.25 23.88 -13.35
C PRO A 21 -27.94 23.04 -14.60
N VAL A 22 -26.73 23.10 -15.14
CA VAL A 22 -26.33 22.35 -16.31
C VAL A 22 -26.29 20.86 -15.97
N PHE A 23 -25.70 20.50 -14.83
CA PHE A 23 -25.68 19.12 -14.35
C PHE A 23 -27.10 18.57 -14.12
N ALA A 24 -27.96 19.36 -13.48
CA ALA A 24 -29.34 18.97 -13.20
C ALA A 24 -30.15 18.71 -14.50
N VAL A 25 -29.98 19.55 -15.53
CA VAL A 25 -30.65 19.39 -16.82
C VAL A 25 -30.15 18.12 -17.53
N GLN A 26 -28.83 17.92 -17.56
CA GLN A 26 -28.24 16.76 -18.29
C GLN A 26 -28.50 15.43 -17.59
N THR A 27 -28.61 15.40 -16.27
CA THR A 27 -28.88 14.16 -15.54
C THR A 27 -30.36 13.87 -15.33
N ARG A 28 -31.23 14.81 -15.69
CA ARG A 28 -32.69 14.66 -15.56
C ARG A 28 -33.26 13.40 -16.22
N PRO A 29 -32.83 12.96 -17.42
CA PRO A 29 -33.31 11.73 -18.05
C PRO A 29 -32.98 10.45 -17.27
N LEU A 30 -31.87 10.45 -16.52
CA LEU A 30 -31.44 9.30 -15.71
C LEU A 30 -32.21 9.19 -14.40
N GLY A 31 -32.73 10.29 -13.90
CA GLY A 31 -33.29 10.41 -12.57
C GLY A 31 -32.20 10.39 -11.47
N GLN A 32 -32.54 10.87 -10.29
CA GLN A 32 -31.60 11.08 -9.20
C GLN A 32 -30.94 9.78 -8.69
N ALA A 33 -31.71 8.69 -8.61
CA ALA A 33 -31.20 7.39 -8.15
C ALA A 33 -30.14 6.81 -9.09
N ASN A 34 -30.41 6.78 -10.39
CA ASN A 34 -29.49 6.25 -11.38
C ASN A 34 -28.25 7.13 -11.55
N THR A 35 -28.42 8.45 -11.51
CA THR A 35 -27.29 9.39 -11.52
C THR A 35 -26.34 9.11 -10.36
N ARG A 36 -26.87 8.89 -9.17
CA ARG A 36 -26.07 8.53 -7.98
C ARG A 36 -25.34 7.19 -8.16
N LEU A 37 -25.99 6.17 -8.72
CA LEU A 37 -25.36 4.88 -8.98
C LEU A 37 -24.20 5.00 -9.98
N VAL A 38 -24.40 5.71 -11.09
CA VAL A 38 -23.36 5.94 -12.10
C VAL A 38 -22.14 6.68 -11.51
N LEU A 39 -22.37 7.74 -10.74
CA LEU A 39 -21.30 8.50 -10.09
C LEU A 39 -20.55 7.64 -9.07
N ARG A 40 -21.25 6.82 -8.31
CA ARG A 40 -20.62 5.89 -7.34
C ARG A 40 -19.78 4.85 -8.02
N HIS A 41 -20.27 4.27 -9.13
CA HIS A 41 -19.50 3.32 -9.93
C HIS A 41 -18.22 3.97 -10.49
N ALA A 42 -18.33 5.17 -11.08
CA ALA A 42 -17.18 5.90 -11.60
C ALA A 42 -16.12 6.14 -10.51
N ILE A 43 -16.53 6.57 -9.32
CA ILE A 43 -15.63 6.77 -8.19
C ILE A 43 -15.05 5.46 -7.66
N ALA A 44 -15.83 4.37 -7.68
CA ALA A 44 -15.34 3.06 -7.27
C ALA A 44 -14.26 2.54 -8.24
N GLU A 45 -14.44 2.74 -9.56
CA GLU A 45 -13.41 2.40 -10.56
C GLU A 45 -12.14 3.24 -10.38
N GLU A 46 -12.27 4.55 -10.16
CA GLU A 46 -11.13 5.42 -9.89
C GLU A 46 -10.36 4.97 -8.64
N ASN A 47 -11.06 4.65 -7.55
CA ASN A 47 -10.44 4.12 -6.36
C ASN A 47 -9.72 2.79 -6.62
N ARG A 48 -10.33 1.86 -7.37
CA ARG A 48 -9.70 0.60 -7.75
C ARG A 48 -8.41 0.82 -8.53
N TYR A 49 -8.43 1.74 -9.49
CA TYR A 49 -7.24 2.11 -10.27
C TYR A 49 -6.14 2.69 -9.38
N LEU A 50 -6.47 3.61 -8.48
CA LEU A 50 -5.51 4.20 -7.54
C LEU A 50 -4.90 3.15 -6.60
N PHE A 51 -5.71 2.23 -6.07
CA PHE A 51 -5.21 1.14 -5.22
C PHE A 51 -4.27 0.21 -6.00
N GLN A 52 -4.63 -0.18 -7.21
CA GLN A 52 -3.78 -1.01 -8.07
C GLN A 52 -2.45 -0.33 -8.39
N THR A 53 -2.50 0.94 -8.77
CA THR A 53 -1.30 1.74 -9.06
C THR A 53 -0.40 1.83 -7.85
N TRP A 54 -0.98 2.07 -6.67
CA TRP A 54 -0.24 2.11 -5.40
C TRP A 54 0.44 0.78 -5.08
N GLU A 55 -0.24 -0.33 -5.27
CA GLU A 55 0.32 -1.67 -5.04
C GLU A 55 1.48 -1.99 -5.99
N TYR A 56 1.36 -1.62 -7.28
CA TYR A 56 2.47 -1.75 -8.22
C TYR A 56 3.67 -0.90 -7.81
N MET A 57 3.44 0.34 -7.38
CA MET A 57 4.51 1.18 -6.86
C MET A 57 5.20 0.57 -5.64
N GLN A 58 4.43 -0.01 -4.71
CA GLN A 58 4.99 -0.73 -3.58
C GLN A 58 5.84 -1.95 -4.01
N LEU A 59 5.39 -2.72 -5.02
CA LEU A 59 6.15 -3.85 -5.55
C LEU A 59 7.47 -3.40 -6.18
N ILE A 60 7.44 -2.37 -7.03
CA ILE A 60 8.64 -1.83 -7.69
C ILE A 60 9.65 -1.33 -6.64
N LEU A 61 9.18 -0.52 -5.70
CA LEU A 61 10.01 0.00 -4.61
C LEU A 61 10.54 -1.13 -3.72
N GLY A 62 9.70 -2.14 -3.42
CA GLY A 62 10.08 -3.30 -2.63
C GLY A 62 11.17 -4.14 -3.31
N ILE A 63 11.04 -4.39 -4.61
CA ILE A 63 12.06 -5.09 -5.41
C ILE A 63 13.37 -4.30 -5.43
N ALA A 64 13.30 -3.00 -5.71
CA ALA A 64 14.47 -2.12 -5.75
C ALA A 64 15.18 -2.09 -4.38
N PHE A 65 14.42 -1.95 -3.30
CA PHE A 65 14.95 -1.93 -1.94
C PHE A 65 15.55 -3.29 -1.53
N PHE A 66 14.87 -4.39 -1.83
CA PHE A 66 15.40 -5.73 -1.58
C PHE A 66 16.70 -6.00 -2.35
N SER A 67 16.74 -5.62 -3.62
CA SER A 67 17.95 -5.71 -4.45
C SER A 67 19.09 -4.86 -3.90
N TYR A 68 18.80 -3.64 -3.44
CA TYR A 68 19.78 -2.78 -2.80
C TYR A 68 20.34 -3.41 -1.52
N LEU A 69 19.49 -3.99 -0.67
CA LEU A 69 19.95 -4.69 0.54
C LEU A 69 20.80 -5.92 0.20
N LEU A 70 20.43 -6.65 -0.86
CA LEU A 70 21.10 -7.91 -1.25
C LEU A 70 22.48 -7.66 -1.86
N PHE A 71 22.62 -6.66 -2.74
CA PHE A 71 23.81 -6.42 -3.52
C PHE A 71 24.61 -5.17 -3.10
N GLY A 72 23.94 -4.19 -2.52
CA GLY A 72 24.52 -2.87 -2.20
C GLY A 72 24.97 -2.72 -0.75
N THR A 73 24.62 -3.68 0.13
CA THR A 73 24.95 -3.57 1.56
C THR A 73 25.47 -4.89 2.13
N LEU A 74 26.15 -4.81 3.28
CA LEU A 74 26.55 -5.98 4.08
C LEU A 74 25.50 -6.31 5.16
N GLU A 75 24.22 -6.19 4.80
CA GLU A 75 23.13 -6.47 5.72
C GLU A 75 23.04 -7.95 6.09
N GLY A 76 22.61 -8.21 7.32
CA GLY A 76 22.46 -9.58 7.82
C GLY A 76 21.24 -10.29 7.21
N LYS A 77 21.24 -11.61 7.28
CA LYS A 77 20.16 -12.48 6.78
C LYS A 77 18.78 -12.08 7.33
N PHE A 78 18.73 -11.54 8.55
CA PHE A 78 17.48 -11.10 9.18
C PHE A 78 16.85 -9.88 8.48
N SER A 79 17.65 -8.86 8.12
CA SER A 79 17.16 -7.70 7.36
C SER A 79 16.65 -8.11 5.98
N LEU A 80 17.36 -9.02 5.30
CA LEU A 80 16.93 -9.57 4.02
C LEU A 80 15.62 -10.36 4.14
N ALA A 81 15.48 -11.19 5.19
CA ALA A 81 14.25 -11.94 5.43
C ALA A 81 13.04 -11.01 5.67
N LEU A 82 13.20 -9.93 6.43
CA LEU A 82 12.15 -8.94 6.66
C LEU A 82 11.77 -8.20 5.37
N ALA A 83 12.75 -7.81 4.56
CA ALA A 83 12.50 -7.15 3.28
C ALA A 83 11.79 -8.09 2.30
N LEU A 84 12.19 -9.36 2.24
CA LEU A 84 11.51 -10.40 1.45
C LEU A 84 10.07 -10.63 1.95
N ALA A 85 9.85 -10.67 3.26
CA ALA A 85 8.51 -10.81 3.84
C ALA A 85 7.60 -9.64 3.43
N LEU A 86 8.08 -8.39 3.47
CA LEU A 86 7.34 -7.23 2.99
C LEU A 86 6.95 -7.36 1.51
N LEU A 87 7.89 -7.81 0.68
CA LEU A 87 7.64 -8.01 -0.75
C LEU A 87 6.59 -9.10 -1.00
N LEU A 88 6.68 -10.23 -0.29
CA LEU A 88 5.72 -11.33 -0.39
C LEU A 88 4.32 -10.92 0.06
N ILE A 89 4.19 -10.20 1.19
CA ILE A 89 2.89 -9.70 1.66
C ILE A 89 2.29 -8.77 0.61
N THR A 90 3.08 -7.88 0.02
CA THR A 90 2.61 -6.97 -1.04
C THR A 90 2.17 -7.72 -2.30
N ALA A 91 2.91 -8.76 -2.69
CA ALA A 91 2.55 -9.61 -3.83
C ALA A 91 1.23 -10.37 -3.59
N ILE A 92 1.05 -10.96 -2.40
CA ILE A 92 -0.20 -11.64 -2.02
C ILE A 92 -1.37 -10.66 -2.02
N GLN A 93 -1.19 -9.45 -1.48
CA GLN A 93 -2.23 -8.42 -1.53
C GLN A 93 -2.59 -8.07 -2.96
N ARG A 94 -1.59 -7.81 -3.82
CA ARG A 94 -1.84 -7.37 -5.20
C ARG A 94 -2.51 -8.45 -6.04
N PHE A 95 -1.96 -9.66 -6.06
CA PHE A 95 -2.41 -10.72 -6.96
C PHE A 95 -3.54 -11.57 -6.39
N GLY A 96 -3.70 -11.63 -5.06
CA GLY A 96 -4.78 -12.33 -4.39
C GLY A 96 -5.91 -11.39 -3.97
N LEU A 97 -5.69 -10.63 -2.90
CA LEU A 97 -6.77 -9.88 -2.23
C LEU A 97 -7.37 -8.77 -3.09
N SER A 98 -6.53 -7.93 -3.73
CA SER A 98 -7.01 -6.81 -4.54
C SER A 98 -7.78 -7.26 -5.78
N THR A 99 -7.34 -8.34 -6.41
CA THR A 99 -8.03 -8.89 -7.58
C THR A 99 -9.43 -9.36 -7.20
N GLU A 100 -9.58 -10.12 -6.12
CA GLU A 100 -10.88 -10.60 -5.63
C GLU A 100 -11.76 -9.45 -5.14
N LEU A 101 -11.20 -8.50 -4.38
CA LEU A 101 -11.92 -7.30 -3.95
C LEU A 101 -12.45 -6.49 -5.14
N GLY A 102 -11.63 -6.34 -6.19
CA GLY A 102 -12.03 -5.66 -7.42
C GLY A 102 -13.19 -6.36 -8.13
N ASN A 103 -13.12 -7.68 -8.26
CA ASN A 103 -14.16 -8.49 -8.91
C ASN A 103 -15.49 -8.41 -8.16
N ILE A 104 -15.47 -8.65 -6.84
CA ILE A 104 -16.68 -8.57 -6.00
C ILE A 104 -17.20 -7.13 -5.94
N GLY A 105 -16.30 -6.14 -5.85
CA GLY A 105 -16.68 -4.72 -5.83
C GLY A 105 -17.48 -4.33 -7.06
N LYS A 106 -17.09 -4.78 -8.26
CA LYS A 106 -17.82 -4.49 -9.51
C LYS A 106 -19.24 -5.03 -9.49
N THR A 107 -19.47 -6.22 -8.94
CA THR A 107 -20.83 -6.78 -8.81
C THR A 107 -21.66 -6.02 -7.79
N LEU A 108 -21.04 -5.49 -6.72
CA LEU A 108 -21.72 -4.76 -5.66
C LEU A 108 -22.04 -3.30 -6.00
N ASP A 109 -21.35 -2.69 -6.97
CA ASP A 109 -21.50 -1.27 -7.29
C ASP A 109 -22.93 -0.89 -7.71
N TYR A 110 -23.64 -1.80 -8.36
CA TYR A 110 -25.00 -1.58 -8.87
C TYR A 110 -26.09 -2.15 -7.96
N LEU A 111 -25.71 -2.82 -6.86
CA LEU A 111 -26.67 -3.39 -5.94
C LEU A 111 -27.07 -2.38 -4.85
N PRO A 112 -28.37 -2.20 -4.57
CA PRO A 112 -28.84 -1.39 -3.46
C PRO A 112 -28.23 -1.83 -2.12
N ARG A 113 -27.97 -0.88 -1.23
CA ARG A 113 -27.28 -1.13 0.05
C ARG A 113 -28.07 -1.98 1.04
N ASP A 114 -29.38 -1.93 0.94
CA ASP A 114 -30.38 -2.59 1.80
C ASP A 114 -30.55 -4.08 1.47
N ILE A 115 -30.11 -4.51 0.28
CA ILE A 115 -30.19 -5.92 -0.09
C ILE A 115 -29.01 -6.67 0.54
N ALA A 116 -29.33 -7.64 1.40
CA ALA A 116 -28.35 -8.55 1.99
C ALA A 116 -27.96 -9.61 0.95
N VAL A 117 -26.73 -9.56 0.47
CA VAL A 117 -26.13 -10.56 -0.43
C VAL A 117 -24.88 -11.15 0.20
N ALA A 118 -24.61 -12.43 -0.07
CA ALA A 118 -23.44 -13.14 0.47
C ALA A 118 -22.12 -12.50 0.03
N GLU A 119 -22.06 -11.95 -1.19
CA GLU A 119 -20.93 -11.25 -1.75
C GLU A 119 -20.52 -10.04 -0.90
N ARG A 120 -21.46 -9.36 -0.24
CA ARG A 120 -21.17 -8.23 0.63
C ARG A 120 -20.43 -8.66 1.90
N ALA A 121 -20.81 -9.78 2.50
CA ALA A 121 -20.09 -10.34 3.63
C ALA A 121 -18.66 -10.76 3.24
N LYS A 122 -18.50 -11.43 2.08
CA LYS A 122 -17.20 -11.80 1.51
C LYS A 122 -16.34 -10.56 1.22
N PHE A 123 -16.93 -9.51 0.65
CA PHE A 123 -16.23 -8.23 0.40
C PHE A 123 -15.66 -7.63 1.69
N TRP A 124 -16.46 -7.55 2.75
CA TRP A 124 -16.00 -6.99 4.01
C TRP A 124 -14.93 -7.85 4.69
N LEU A 125 -15.02 -9.17 4.58
CA LEU A 125 -14.00 -10.09 5.09
C LEU A 125 -12.66 -9.85 4.36
N LEU A 126 -12.67 -9.82 3.03
CA LEU A 126 -11.47 -9.58 2.22
C LEU A 126 -10.91 -8.17 2.45
N HIS A 127 -11.78 -7.17 2.61
CA HIS A 127 -11.37 -5.80 2.92
C HIS A 127 -10.69 -5.71 4.29
N SER A 128 -11.21 -6.40 5.29
CA SER A 128 -10.59 -6.49 6.62
C SER A 128 -9.24 -7.22 6.57
N ALA A 129 -9.14 -8.31 5.78
CA ALA A 129 -7.89 -9.02 5.56
C ALA A 129 -6.85 -8.13 4.87
N TYR A 130 -7.28 -7.33 3.89
CA TYR A 130 -6.43 -6.34 3.22
C TYR A 130 -5.88 -5.30 4.20
N LEU A 131 -6.73 -4.72 5.04
CA LEU A 131 -6.32 -3.76 6.07
C LEU A 131 -5.39 -4.39 7.11
N GLY A 132 -5.65 -5.62 7.51
CA GLY A 132 -4.78 -6.39 8.40
C GLY A 132 -3.39 -6.61 7.81
N ALA A 133 -3.31 -6.94 6.52
CA ALA A 133 -2.04 -7.08 5.82
C ALA A 133 -1.29 -5.73 5.68
N GLU A 134 -1.98 -4.60 5.49
CA GLU A 134 -1.37 -3.25 5.53
C GLU A 134 -0.77 -2.95 6.92
N ALA A 135 -1.51 -3.25 7.99
CA ALA A 135 -1.02 -3.05 9.35
C ALA A 135 0.21 -3.93 9.64
N LEU A 136 0.19 -5.19 9.18
CA LEU A 136 1.33 -6.11 9.30
C LEU A 136 2.55 -5.60 8.54
N LYS A 137 2.39 -5.14 7.30
CA LYS A 137 3.49 -4.52 6.53
C LYS A 137 4.10 -3.35 7.28
N PHE A 138 3.27 -2.49 7.84
CA PHE A 138 3.73 -1.34 8.61
C PHE A 138 4.55 -1.77 9.82
N ALA A 139 4.09 -2.77 10.59
CA ALA A 139 4.82 -3.31 11.74
C ALA A 139 6.17 -3.92 11.32
N VAL A 140 6.19 -4.75 10.26
CA VAL A 140 7.43 -5.35 9.74
C VAL A 140 8.40 -4.28 9.22
N ALA A 141 7.91 -3.24 8.56
CA ALA A 141 8.73 -2.13 8.08
C ALA A 141 9.37 -1.34 9.23
N LEU A 142 8.64 -1.11 10.34
CA LEU A 142 9.19 -0.48 11.55
C LEU A 142 10.29 -1.33 12.18
N VAL A 143 10.09 -2.65 12.26
CA VAL A 143 11.13 -3.56 12.77
C VAL A 143 12.37 -3.52 11.87
N LEU A 144 12.19 -3.60 10.55
CA LEU A 144 13.30 -3.51 9.59
C LEU A 144 14.05 -2.18 9.73
N LEU A 145 13.34 -1.07 9.82
CA LEU A 145 13.93 0.24 10.04
C LEU A 145 14.75 0.28 11.34
N ALA A 146 14.21 -0.25 12.44
CA ALA A 146 14.90 -0.30 13.72
C ALA A 146 16.19 -1.15 13.65
N VAL A 147 16.16 -2.29 12.95
CA VAL A 147 17.32 -3.17 12.76
C VAL A 147 18.42 -2.46 11.96
N VAL A 148 18.06 -1.83 10.84
CA VAL A 148 19.01 -1.10 9.99
C VAL A 148 19.62 0.09 10.75
N LEU A 149 18.83 0.89 11.46
CA LEU A 149 19.32 2.04 12.23
C LEU A 149 20.22 1.64 13.39
N ARG A 150 19.94 0.52 14.09
CA ARG A 150 20.83 0.03 15.15
C ARG A 150 22.19 -0.35 14.62
N LYS A 151 22.23 -0.99 13.44
CA LYS A 151 23.49 -1.41 12.83
C LYS A 151 24.32 -0.24 12.35
N THR A 152 23.73 0.78 11.77
CA THR A 152 24.45 1.99 11.35
C THR A 152 25.07 2.76 12.52
N ARG A 153 24.44 2.71 13.70
CA ARG A 153 24.99 3.33 14.92
C ARG A 153 26.13 2.54 15.56
N SER A 154 26.22 1.23 15.31
CA SER A 154 27.26 0.38 15.90
C SER A 154 28.56 0.35 15.09
N VAL A 155 28.60 0.95 13.91
CA VAL A 155 29.84 1.17 13.15
C VAL A 155 30.54 2.41 13.70
N ASP A 156 31.34 2.21 14.73
CA ASP A 156 32.15 3.25 15.34
C ASP A 156 33.21 3.75 14.34
N PRO A 157 33.20 5.02 13.88
CA PRO A 157 34.17 5.53 12.94
C PRO A 157 35.61 5.47 13.45
N VAL A 158 35.81 5.38 14.77
CA VAL A 158 37.12 5.33 15.43
C VAL A 158 37.87 4.04 15.10
N ASN A 159 37.20 2.91 14.88
CA ASN A 159 37.86 1.64 14.60
C ASN A 159 38.59 1.57 13.22
N LYS A 160 38.27 2.44 12.26
CA LYS A 160 38.98 2.48 10.98
C LYS A 160 40.35 3.14 11.08
N PHE A 161 40.47 4.16 11.91
CA PHE A 161 41.75 4.85 12.14
C PHE A 161 42.68 4.03 13.03
N ASP A 162 42.16 3.32 14.04
CA ASP A 162 42.96 2.43 14.89
C ASP A 162 43.57 1.24 14.14
N MET A 163 42.93 0.72 13.09
CA MET A 163 43.51 -0.35 12.29
C MET A 163 44.67 0.12 11.39
N VAL A 164 44.63 1.37 10.92
CA VAL A 164 45.69 1.94 10.11
C VAL A 164 46.90 2.25 11.00
N ASP A 165 46.72 2.77 12.20
CA ASP A 165 47.82 3.04 13.15
C ASP A 165 48.47 1.75 13.66
N LYS A 166 47.72 0.69 13.97
CA LYS A 166 48.29 -0.60 14.34
C LYS A 166 49.07 -1.27 13.21
N ALA A 167 48.73 -1.05 11.97
CA ALA A 167 49.47 -1.54 10.83
C ALA A 167 50.81 -0.76 10.64
N ASN A 168 50.84 0.55 10.87
CA ASN A 168 52.04 1.39 10.77
C ASN A 168 53.05 1.10 11.90
N HIS A 169 52.64 0.81 13.11
CA HIS A 169 53.56 0.51 14.21
C HIS A 169 54.30 -0.83 14.08
N ARG A 170 53.84 -1.77 13.23
CA ARG A 170 54.53 -3.02 12.98
C ARG A 170 55.77 -2.94 12.07
N HIS A 171 55.92 -1.80 11.38
CA HIS A 171 57.04 -1.61 10.44
C HIS A 171 58.14 -0.67 10.97
N VAL A 172 58.06 -0.17 12.21
CA VAL A 172 59.01 0.81 12.78
C VAL A 172 59.90 0.25 13.89
N ASN A 173 59.92 -1.03 14.14
CA ASN A 173 60.88 -1.63 15.05
C ASN A 173 62.05 -2.23 14.25
N TRP A 174 63.10 -1.38 14.12
CA TRP A 174 64.50 -1.76 13.83
C TRP A 174 65.30 -1.85 15.12
#